data_00796217f6cd519f2ccfc9d63cbb99de
#
_entry.id   00796217f6cd519f2ccfc9d63cbb99de
#
_cell.length_a   1.000
_cell.length_b   1.000
_cell.length_c   1.000
_cell.angle_alpha   90.00
_cell.angle_beta   90.00
_cell.angle_gamma   90.00
#
_symmetry.space_group_name_H-M   'P 1'
#
loop_
_entity.id
_entity.type
_entity.pdbx_description
1 polymer ?
#
loop_
_entity_poly.entity_id
_entity_poly.type
_entity_poly.pdbx_seq_one_letter_code
_entity_poly.pdbx_strand_id
1 'polypeptide(L)'
;MAELPLDDGTLWYEETGSGPPLVFVHGGWMDSDAWEPQVERFADDHRVVRLDLRGHGRTGSTDSRRYSVDLFADDVEHLFEHLALEDAVLCGLSLGNIVTQSFLHRHPDRLRAAVLGGPLRTFPPFDLPKWLKAAGNPTAGIKTALQLSGSKGTFRSMLASVRATTGEPWLSVDRETRTRAIESAGSISRAEYEKIFDALYRYEPATLSHVSTPTLAIYGEGEAPLVKRQGQQIAATVEDGAVRSIPDAAHLVNADNPVAFNDALVEFVDRAETAA
;
A
#
# COMPACT_ATOMS: atom_id res chain seq x y z
N MET A 1 -6.33 -13.91 14.49
CA MET A 1 -5.89 -14.42 13.17
C MET A 1 -7.00 -15.24 12.58
N ALA A 2 -7.41 -14.95 11.37
CA ALA A 2 -8.47 -15.66 10.67
C ALA A 2 -8.20 -15.69 9.16
N GLU A 3 -9.01 -16.49 8.46
CA GLU A 3 -8.97 -16.61 7.00
C GLU A 3 -10.35 -16.28 6.44
N LEU A 4 -10.39 -15.39 5.46
CA LEU A 4 -11.59 -15.09 4.68
C LEU A 4 -11.57 -15.96 3.42
N PRO A 5 -12.58 -16.83 3.20
CA PRO A 5 -12.71 -17.57 1.95
C PRO A 5 -12.89 -16.61 0.75
N LEU A 6 -12.14 -16.88 -0.32
CA LEU A 6 -12.28 -16.23 -1.62
C LEU A 6 -12.69 -17.31 -2.64
N ASP A 7 -13.18 -16.91 -3.82
CA ASP A 7 -13.56 -17.86 -4.88
C ASP A 7 -12.39 -18.74 -5.37
N ASP A 8 -11.15 -18.24 -5.21
CA ASP A 8 -9.92 -18.84 -5.73
C ASP A 8 -8.80 -18.98 -4.68
N GLY A 9 -9.17 -19.04 -3.38
CA GLY A 9 -8.22 -19.20 -2.29
C GLY A 9 -8.75 -18.70 -0.95
N THR A 10 -7.85 -18.26 -0.09
CA THR A 10 -8.17 -17.63 1.20
C THR A 10 -7.35 -16.36 1.38
N LEU A 11 -7.92 -15.38 2.06
CA LEU A 11 -7.24 -14.15 2.46
C LEU A 11 -6.98 -14.22 3.95
N TRP A 12 -5.72 -14.13 4.34
CA TRP A 12 -5.36 -14.03 5.75
C TRP A 12 -5.57 -12.61 6.27
N TYR A 13 -6.15 -12.51 7.46
CA TYR A 13 -6.25 -11.26 8.21
C TYR A 13 -6.11 -11.49 9.72
N GLU A 14 -5.81 -10.41 10.41
CA GLU A 14 -5.78 -10.35 11.87
C GLU A 14 -6.58 -9.15 12.35
N GLU A 15 -7.33 -9.39 13.44
CA GLU A 15 -8.10 -8.38 14.14
C GLU A 15 -7.63 -8.29 15.58
N THR A 16 -7.39 -7.09 16.07
CA THR A 16 -6.88 -6.81 17.43
C THR A 16 -7.57 -5.56 17.96
N GLY A 17 -7.91 -5.60 19.26
CA GLY A 17 -8.56 -4.48 19.93
C GLY A 17 -10.06 -4.37 19.67
N SER A 18 -10.65 -3.25 20.07
CA SER A 18 -12.06 -2.92 19.89
C SER A 18 -12.26 -1.42 19.84
N GLY A 19 -13.30 -0.95 19.15
CA GLY A 19 -13.57 0.47 18.95
C GLY A 19 -13.79 0.83 17.49
N PRO A 20 -13.55 2.07 17.06
CA PRO A 20 -13.64 2.48 15.67
C PRO A 20 -12.70 1.66 14.77
N PRO A 21 -13.14 1.21 13.59
CA PRO A 21 -12.32 0.35 12.74
C PRO A 21 -11.20 1.11 12.04
N LEU A 22 -9.98 0.54 12.13
CA LEU A 22 -8.77 1.03 11.47
C LEU A 22 -8.15 -0.14 10.69
N VAL A 23 -8.14 -0.04 9.36
CA VAL A 23 -7.73 -1.11 8.45
C VAL A 23 -6.41 -0.76 7.78
N PHE A 24 -5.43 -1.67 7.83
CA PHE A 24 -4.11 -1.49 7.27
C PHE A 24 -3.83 -2.42 6.09
N VAL A 25 -3.42 -1.85 4.94
CA VAL A 25 -3.04 -2.56 3.71
C VAL A 25 -1.57 -2.32 3.40
N HIS A 26 -0.77 -3.39 3.40
CA HIS A 26 0.70 -3.32 3.25
C HIS A 26 1.17 -2.98 1.83
N GLY A 27 2.46 -2.68 1.70
CA GLY A 27 3.15 -2.41 0.44
C GLY A 27 3.41 -3.67 -0.40
N GLY A 28 3.67 -3.49 -1.70
CA GLY A 28 4.04 -4.59 -2.59
C GLY A 28 5.29 -5.33 -2.13
N TRP A 29 5.27 -6.65 -2.27
CA TRP A 29 6.34 -7.59 -1.88
C TRP A 29 6.67 -7.57 -0.38
N MET A 30 5.72 -7.11 0.45
CA MET A 30 5.79 -7.11 1.91
C MET A 30 4.66 -7.98 2.48
N ASP A 31 4.39 -7.84 3.75
CA ASP A 31 3.28 -8.46 4.46
C ASP A 31 2.75 -7.51 5.55
N SER A 32 1.70 -7.91 6.24
CA SER A 32 1.04 -7.11 7.26
C SER A 32 1.87 -6.86 8.52
N ASP A 33 2.97 -7.59 8.74
CA ASP A 33 3.89 -7.35 9.86
C ASP A 33 4.58 -5.98 9.74
N ALA A 34 4.57 -5.38 8.54
CA ALA A 34 5.00 -3.99 8.34
C ALA A 34 4.19 -2.96 9.15
N TRP A 35 3.02 -3.35 9.65
CA TRP A 35 2.12 -2.51 10.44
C TRP A 35 2.17 -2.77 11.94
N GLU A 36 3.08 -3.63 12.42
CA GLU A 36 3.19 -3.96 13.85
C GLU A 36 3.26 -2.74 14.78
N PRO A 37 4.07 -1.69 14.49
CA PRO A 37 4.09 -0.49 15.33
C PRO A 37 2.76 0.28 15.39
N GLN A 38 1.94 0.16 14.36
CA GLN A 38 0.61 0.75 14.32
C GLN A 38 -0.40 -0.10 15.09
N VAL A 39 -0.32 -1.44 14.96
CA VAL A 39 -1.15 -2.36 15.74
C VAL A 39 -0.91 -2.14 17.24
N GLU A 40 0.35 -2.12 17.68
CA GLU A 40 0.73 -1.87 19.08
C GLU A 40 0.19 -0.52 19.59
N ARG A 41 0.20 0.52 18.74
CA ARG A 41 -0.26 1.86 19.15
C ARG A 41 -1.77 1.99 19.24
N PHE A 42 -2.52 1.34 18.34
CA PHE A 42 -3.95 1.61 18.17
C PHE A 42 -4.86 0.52 18.74
N ALA A 43 -4.36 -0.66 19.09
CA ALA A 43 -5.20 -1.77 19.57
C ALA A 43 -5.90 -1.52 20.92
N ASP A 44 -5.45 -0.55 21.72
CA ASP A 44 -6.06 -0.22 23.00
C ASP A 44 -7.38 0.56 22.84
N ASP A 45 -7.54 1.31 21.73
CA ASP A 45 -8.66 2.23 21.52
C ASP A 45 -9.35 2.08 20.15
N HIS A 46 -8.83 1.20 19.28
CA HIS A 46 -9.38 0.92 17.94
C HIS A 46 -9.55 -0.58 17.69
N ARG A 47 -10.50 -0.92 16.83
CA ARG A 47 -10.59 -2.23 16.18
C ARG A 47 -9.63 -2.25 15.00
N VAL A 48 -8.40 -2.68 15.24
CA VAL A 48 -7.34 -2.70 14.22
C VAL A 48 -7.45 -3.98 13.39
N VAL A 49 -7.53 -3.84 12.08
CA VAL A 49 -7.54 -4.94 11.11
C VAL A 49 -6.34 -4.81 10.19
N ARG A 50 -5.54 -5.87 10.02
CA ARG A 50 -4.49 -5.96 9.02
C ARG A 50 -4.66 -7.23 8.19
N LEU A 51 -4.28 -7.20 6.92
CA LEU A 51 -4.43 -8.32 6.00
C LEU A 51 -3.17 -8.50 5.16
N ASP A 52 -2.96 -9.72 4.70
CA ASP A 52 -1.95 -10.01 3.66
C ASP A 52 -2.65 -10.12 2.31
N LEU A 53 -2.30 -9.26 1.36
CA LEU A 53 -2.84 -9.27 0.01
C LEU A 53 -2.47 -10.59 -0.71
N ARG A 54 -3.23 -11.00 -1.72
CA ARG A 54 -2.93 -12.16 -2.58
C ARG A 54 -1.48 -12.14 -3.04
N GLY A 55 -0.83 -13.29 -3.02
CA GLY A 55 0.57 -13.44 -3.40
C GLY A 55 1.58 -13.02 -2.33
N HIS A 56 1.12 -12.53 -1.17
CA HIS A 56 1.96 -12.01 -0.10
C HIS A 56 1.73 -12.78 1.21
N GLY A 57 2.73 -12.72 2.09
CA GLY A 57 2.67 -13.14 3.47
C GLY A 57 2.00 -14.50 3.68
N ARG A 58 1.05 -14.55 4.62
CA ARG A 58 0.31 -15.75 5.04
C ARG A 58 -0.82 -16.13 4.08
N THR A 59 -1.35 -15.15 3.32
CA THR A 59 -2.30 -15.44 2.22
C THR A 59 -1.63 -16.29 1.14
N GLY A 60 -0.37 -16.01 0.81
CA GLY A 60 0.36 -16.78 -0.18
C GLY A 60 -0.29 -16.77 -1.57
N SER A 61 -0.08 -17.84 -2.31
CA SER A 61 -0.61 -18.00 -3.67
C SER A 61 -2.10 -18.30 -3.69
N THR A 62 -2.82 -17.74 -4.68
CA THR A 62 -4.20 -18.13 -5.01
C THR A 62 -4.27 -18.72 -6.41
N ASP A 63 -5.41 -19.35 -6.76
CA ASP A 63 -5.62 -19.96 -8.08
C ASP A 63 -5.83 -18.90 -9.20
N SER A 64 -5.87 -17.63 -8.85
CA SER A 64 -5.97 -16.54 -9.82
C SER A 64 -4.79 -16.56 -10.80
N ARG A 65 -5.10 -16.57 -12.09
CA ARG A 65 -4.07 -16.56 -13.14
C ARG A 65 -3.34 -15.20 -13.25
N ARG A 66 -4.00 -14.13 -12.83
CA ARG A 66 -3.50 -12.75 -12.88
C ARG A 66 -4.03 -11.96 -11.69
N TYR A 67 -3.24 -11.01 -11.22
CA TYR A 67 -3.67 -10.03 -10.27
C TYR A 67 -3.93 -8.68 -10.94
N SER A 68 -4.78 -7.88 -10.33
CA SER A 68 -4.98 -6.47 -10.63
C SER A 68 -5.16 -5.68 -9.33
N VAL A 69 -4.97 -4.39 -9.38
CA VAL A 69 -5.25 -3.53 -8.23
C VAL A 69 -6.73 -3.60 -7.86
N ASP A 70 -7.61 -3.66 -8.85
CA ASP A 70 -9.05 -3.78 -8.61
C ASP A 70 -9.39 -5.10 -7.90
N LEU A 71 -8.74 -6.22 -8.26
CA LEU A 71 -8.92 -7.49 -7.57
C LEU A 71 -8.46 -7.41 -6.10
N PHE A 72 -7.35 -6.74 -5.81
CA PHE A 72 -6.93 -6.50 -4.42
C PHE A 72 -7.91 -5.60 -3.66
N ALA A 73 -8.51 -4.62 -4.32
CA ALA A 73 -9.52 -3.77 -3.70
C ALA A 73 -10.86 -4.50 -3.50
N ASP A 74 -11.22 -5.45 -4.39
CA ASP A 74 -12.36 -6.37 -4.19
C ASP A 74 -12.15 -7.26 -2.95
N ASP A 75 -10.94 -7.75 -2.73
CA ASP A 75 -10.61 -8.51 -1.51
C ASP A 75 -10.78 -7.68 -0.23
N VAL A 76 -10.37 -6.40 -0.27
CA VAL A 76 -10.59 -5.48 0.85
C VAL A 76 -12.09 -5.23 1.04
N GLU A 77 -12.86 -5.10 -0.02
CA GLU A 77 -14.33 -4.97 0.05
C GLU A 77 -14.99 -6.20 0.69
N HIS A 78 -14.61 -7.41 0.25
CA HIS A 78 -15.09 -8.65 0.85
C HIS A 78 -14.75 -8.75 2.33
N LEU A 79 -13.55 -8.27 2.73
CA LEU A 79 -13.17 -8.20 4.15
C LEU A 79 -14.04 -7.21 4.92
N PHE A 80 -14.33 -6.05 4.36
CA PHE A 80 -15.25 -5.06 4.95
C PHE A 80 -16.66 -5.64 5.14
N GLU A 81 -17.18 -6.37 4.16
CA GLU A 81 -18.46 -7.06 4.26
C GLU A 81 -18.45 -8.15 5.32
N HIS A 82 -17.42 -9.02 5.30
CA HIS A 82 -17.28 -10.13 6.23
C HIS A 82 -17.22 -9.68 7.70
N LEU A 83 -16.50 -8.59 7.97
CA LEU A 83 -16.31 -8.04 9.30
C LEU A 83 -17.36 -6.99 9.68
N ALA A 84 -18.31 -6.69 8.78
CA ALA A 84 -19.30 -5.62 8.91
C ALA A 84 -18.63 -4.28 9.29
N LEU A 85 -17.56 -3.91 8.56
CA LEU A 85 -16.85 -2.66 8.78
C LEU A 85 -17.60 -1.52 8.07
N GLU A 86 -18.00 -0.55 8.86
CA GLU A 86 -18.61 0.69 8.39
C GLU A 86 -17.86 1.86 9.02
N ASP A 87 -17.84 3.00 8.34
CA ASP A 87 -17.21 4.23 8.85
C ASP A 87 -15.75 4.00 9.29
N ALA A 88 -14.99 3.24 8.50
CA ALA A 88 -13.64 2.83 8.81
C ALA A 88 -12.59 3.84 8.34
N VAL A 89 -11.44 3.87 8.99
CA VAL A 89 -10.22 4.48 8.44
C VAL A 89 -9.48 3.40 7.66
N LEU A 90 -9.24 3.62 6.36
CA LEU A 90 -8.45 2.72 5.51
C LEU A 90 -7.08 3.34 5.23
N CYS A 91 -6.04 2.67 5.72
CA CYS A 91 -4.66 3.12 5.60
C CYS A 91 -3.85 2.15 4.73
N GLY A 92 -3.35 2.61 3.59
CA GLY A 92 -2.53 1.82 2.67
C GLY A 92 -1.14 2.37 2.46
N LEU A 93 -0.14 1.48 2.37
CA LEU A 93 1.26 1.83 2.09
C LEU A 93 1.66 1.38 0.68
N SER A 94 2.23 2.26 -0.15
CA SER A 94 2.78 1.91 -1.48
C SER A 94 1.75 1.20 -2.37
N LEU A 95 1.87 -0.11 -2.66
CA LEU A 95 0.80 -0.88 -3.32
C LEU A 95 -0.53 -0.77 -2.57
N GLY A 96 -0.50 -0.89 -1.23
CA GLY A 96 -1.69 -0.73 -0.39
C GLY A 96 -2.34 0.65 -0.55
N ASN A 97 -1.55 1.71 -0.74
CA ASN A 97 -2.07 3.03 -1.08
C ASN A 97 -2.83 3.03 -2.43
N ILE A 98 -2.31 2.34 -3.44
CA ILE A 98 -2.98 2.22 -4.76
C ILE A 98 -4.28 1.42 -4.62
N VAL A 99 -4.26 0.35 -3.81
CA VAL A 99 -5.47 -0.43 -3.46
C VAL A 99 -6.49 0.44 -2.74
N THR A 100 -6.05 1.24 -1.76
CA THR A 100 -6.90 2.21 -1.05
C THR A 100 -7.51 3.25 -1.99
N GLN A 101 -6.77 3.75 -2.98
CA GLN A 101 -7.33 4.66 -4.01
C GLN A 101 -8.40 3.98 -4.87
N SER A 102 -8.20 2.72 -5.28
CA SER A 102 -9.20 1.95 -6.03
C SER A 102 -10.46 1.69 -5.18
N PHE A 103 -10.29 1.35 -3.89
CA PHE A 103 -11.39 1.20 -2.95
C PHE A 103 -12.15 2.52 -2.75
N LEU A 104 -11.44 3.60 -2.46
CA LEU A 104 -11.97 4.93 -2.23
C LEU A 104 -12.76 5.47 -3.45
N HIS A 105 -12.30 5.19 -4.67
CA HIS A 105 -13.02 5.53 -5.90
C HIS A 105 -14.39 4.86 -6.00
N ARG A 106 -14.51 3.62 -5.53
CA ARG A 106 -15.72 2.79 -5.68
C ARG A 106 -16.65 2.87 -4.49
N HIS A 107 -16.10 3.02 -3.29
CA HIS A 107 -16.81 2.91 -2.02
C HIS A 107 -16.46 4.06 -1.05
N PRO A 108 -16.50 5.35 -1.49
CA PRO A 108 -16.11 6.46 -0.63
C PRO A 108 -16.94 6.55 0.64
N ASP A 109 -18.22 6.24 0.56
CA ASP A 109 -19.19 6.35 1.67
C ASP A 109 -18.96 5.30 2.78
N ARG A 110 -18.13 4.29 2.55
CA ARG A 110 -17.77 3.29 3.58
C ARG A 110 -16.61 3.71 4.47
N LEU A 111 -15.95 4.81 4.11
CA LEU A 111 -14.78 5.29 4.80
C LEU A 111 -15.04 6.61 5.52
N ARG A 112 -14.67 6.66 6.80
CA ARG A 112 -14.53 7.90 7.56
C ARG A 112 -13.37 8.74 7.05
N ALA A 113 -12.25 8.08 6.74
CA ALA A 113 -11.06 8.71 6.19
C ALA A 113 -10.19 7.70 5.42
N ALA A 114 -9.37 8.20 4.51
CA ALA A 114 -8.35 7.42 3.81
C ALA A 114 -6.95 7.98 4.07
N VAL A 115 -5.97 7.10 4.35
CA VAL A 115 -4.57 7.46 4.57
C VAL A 115 -3.67 6.74 3.58
N LEU A 116 -2.90 7.49 2.82
CA LEU A 116 -2.11 7.04 1.67
C LEU A 116 -0.62 7.22 1.96
N GLY A 117 0.00 6.18 2.52
CA GLY A 117 1.43 6.13 2.84
C GLY A 117 2.29 5.80 1.61
N GLY A 118 3.41 6.52 1.42
CA GLY A 118 4.24 6.37 0.22
C GLY A 118 3.41 6.57 -1.06
N PRO A 119 2.75 7.73 -1.25
CA PRO A 119 1.60 7.89 -2.13
C PRO A 119 1.97 7.82 -3.61
N LEU A 120 1.77 6.66 -4.21
CA LEU A 120 1.87 6.42 -5.64
C LEU A 120 0.50 6.57 -6.31
N ARG A 121 0.44 7.30 -7.41
CA ARG A 121 -0.72 7.38 -8.30
C ARG A 121 -0.56 6.45 -9.51
N THR A 122 0.68 6.25 -9.97
CA THR A 122 1.03 5.36 -11.07
C THR A 122 2.29 4.57 -10.75
N PHE A 123 2.45 3.41 -11.41
CA PHE A 123 3.70 2.67 -11.40
C PHE A 123 4.13 2.39 -12.85
N PRO A 124 5.36 2.76 -13.29
CA PRO A 124 6.32 3.61 -12.54
C PRO A 124 5.75 4.99 -12.18
N PRO A 125 6.38 5.76 -11.26
CA PRO A 125 5.83 7.00 -10.72
C PRO A 125 5.91 8.21 -11.70
N PHE A 126 5.62 7.98 -12.98
CA PHE A 126 5.52 9.00 -14.01
C PHE A 126 4.49 8.59 -15.05
N ASP A 127 3.79 9.58 -15.60
CA ASP A 127 2.73 9.34 -16.58
C ASP A 127 3.34 8.90 -17.92
N LEU A 128 2.98 7.70 -18.34
CA LEU A 128 3.29 7.17 -19.66
C LEU A 128 2.00 7.05 -20.49
N PRO A 129 2.01 7.47 -21.76
CA PRO A 129 0.91 7.16 -22.67
C PRO A 129 0.62 5.65 -22.70
N LYS A 130 -0.67 5.27 -22.73
CA LYS A 130 -1.09 3.85 -22.68
C LYS A 130 -0.37 2.98 -23.73
N TRP A 131 -0.22 3.49 -24.97
CA TRP A 131 0.47 2.76 -26.03
C TRP A 131 1.95 2.53 -25.73
N LEU A 132 2.62 3.50 -25.09
CA LEU A 132 4.03 3.37 -24.71
C LEU A 132 4.18 2.41 -23.52
N LYS A 133 3.25 2.46 -22.56
CA LYS A 133 3.18 1.52 -21.43
C LYS A 133 2.97 0.08 -21.94
N ALA A 134 2.10 -0.10 -22.93
CA ALA A 134 1.85 -1.40 -23.55
C ALA A 134 3.04 -1.92 -24.37
N ALA A 135 3.68 -1.05 -25.17
CA ALA A 135 4.82 -1.41 -26.01
C ALA A 135 6.11 -1.65 -25.21
N GLY A 136 6.28 -0.93 -24.08
CA GLY A 136 7.46 -0.97 -23.24
C GLY A 136 7.29 -1.86 -21.99
N ASN A 137 6.35 -2.81 -21.98
CA ASN A 137 6.07 -3.64 -20.81
C ASN A 137 7.32 -4.40 -20.32
N PRO A 138 7.87 -4.09 -19.13
CA PRO A 138 9.09 -4.69 -18.62
C PRO A 138 8.90 -6.10 -18.07
N THR A 139 7.69 -6.67 -18.11
CA THR A 139 7.39 -8.00 -17.52
C THR A 139 8.33 -9.08 -18.04
N ALA A 140 8.72 -9.06 -19.31
CA ALA A 140 9.70 -10.01 -19.84
C ALA A 140 11.08 -9.88 -19.17
N GLY A 141 11.53 -8.62 -18.93
CA GLY A 141 12.76 -8.33 -18.20
C GLY A 141 12.71 -8.77 -16.75
N ILE A 142 11.58 -8.50 -16.07
CA ILE A 142 11.33 -8.95 -14.69
C ILE A 142 11.34 -10.47 -14.61
N LYS A 143 10.68 -11.15 -15.55
CA LYS A 143 10.67 -12.62 -15.65
C LYS A 143 12.09 -13.20 -15.78
N THR A 144 12.91 -12.62 -16.64
CA THR A 144 14.32 -13.00 -16.79
C THR A 144 15.10 -12.75 -15.50
N ALA A 145 14.93 -11.60 -14.85
CA ALA A 145 15.60 -11.28 -13.59
C ALA A 145 15.20 -12.29 -12.48
N LEU A 146 13.90 -12.63 -12.39
CA LEU A 146 13.39 -13.63 -11.46
C LEU A 146 13.99 -15.03 -11.71
N GLN A 147 14.19 -15.41 -12.97
CA GLN A 147 14.85 -16.68 -13.31
C GLN A 147 16.31 -16.71 -12.90
N LEU A 148 17.04 -15.61 -13.06
CA LEU A 148 18.48 -15.52 -12.82
C LEU A 148 18.82 -15.29 -11.33
N SER A 149 18.04 -14.47 -10.62
CA SER A 149 18.39 -14.01 -9.27
C SER A 149 17.33 -14.27 -8.20
N GLY A 150 16.18 -14.87 -8.59
CA GLY A 150 15.04 -15.08 -7.70
C GLY A 150 14.37 -13.78 -7.28
N SER A 151 13.32 -13.89 -6.44
CA SER A 151 12.52 -12.73 -5.98
C SER A 151 13.37 -11.73 -5.20
N LYS A 152 14.18 -12.21 -4.26
CA LYS A 152 15.09 -11.38 -3.43
C LYS A 152 16.10 -10.60 -4.28
N GLY A 153 16.75 -11.27 -5.24
CA GLY A 153 17.73 -10.64 -6.12
C GLY A 153 17.11 -9.62 -7.06
N THR A 154 15.94 -9.94 -7.61
CA THR A 154 15.15 -9.02 -8.47
C THR A 154 14.74 -7.78 -7.70
N PHE A 155 14.23 -7.94 -6.47
CA PHE A 155 13.84 -6.80 -5.61
C PHE A 155 15.05 -5.91 -5.28
N ARG A 156 16.20 -6.50 -4.91
CA ARG A 156 17.45 -5.74 -4.70
C ARG A 156 17.87 -4.95 -5.94
N SER A 157 17.76 -5.55 -7.12
CA SER A 157 18.10 -4.87 -8.39
C SER A 157 17.16 -3.71 -8.68
N MET A 158 15.87 -3.86 -8.37
CA MET A 158 14.89 -2.78 -8.47
C MET A 158 15.25 -1.62 -7.53
N LEU A 159 15.55 -1.91 -6.26
CA LEU A 159 15.98 -0.90 -5.28
C LEU A 159 17.29 -0.20 -5.71
N ALA A 160 18.26 -0.94 -6.25
CA ALA A 160 19.49 -0.37 -6.78
C ALA A 160 19.24 0.59 -7.95
N SER A 161 18.29 0.27 -8.82
CA SER A 161 17.88 1.15 -9.94
C SER A 161 17.26 2.44 -9.45
N VAL A 162 16.38 2.38 -8.45
CA VAL A 162 15.81 3.59 -7.82
C VAL A 162 16.91 4.43 -7.18
N ARG A 163 17.78 3.81 -6.40
CA ARG A 163 18.92 4.51 -5.76
C ARG A 163 19.84 5.18 -6.77
N ALA A 164 20.10 4.56 -7.92
CA ALA A 164 20.92 5.15 -8.98
C ALA A 164 20.31 6.44 -9.55
N THR A 165 19.00 6.62 -9.46
CA THR A 165 18.29 7.82 -9.93
C THR A 165 18.05 8.86 -8.83
N THR A 166 17.91 8.44 -7.58
CA THR A 166 17.63 9.33 -6.44
C THR A 166 18.86 9.70 -5.61
N GLY A 167 19.93 8.90 -5.70
CA GLY A 167 21.16 9.08 -4.90
C GLY A 167 21.11 8.49 -3.49
N GLU A 168 19.92 8.32 -2.93
CA GLU A 168 19.71 7.90 -1.54
C GLU A 168 18.97 6.54 -1.42
N PRO A 169 19.06 5.87 -0.25
CA PRO A 169 18.26 4.68 0.03
C PRO A 169 16.77 5.03 0.09
N TRP A 170 16.10 4.89 -1.03
CA TRP A 170 14.70 5.26 -1.18
C TRP A 170 13.72 4.47 -0.30
N LEU A 171 13.93 3.14 -0.12
CA LEU A 171 12.93 2.28 0.51
C LEU A 171 12.73 2.63 2.00
N SER A 172 13.80 2.81 2.74
CA SER A 172 13.81 3.10 4.17
C SER A 172 15.13 3.73 4.58
N VAL A 173 15.12 4.64 5.53
CA VAL A 173 16.33 5.19 6.14
C VAL A 173 16.97 4.19 7.10
N ASP A 174 16.18 3.33 7.73
CA ASP A 174 16.65 2.30 8.64
C ASP A 174 17.15 1.04 7.90
N ARG A 175 18.30 0.53 8.33
CA ARG A 175 18.94 -0.64 7.73
C ARG A 175 18.18 -1.94 8.03
N GLU A 176 17.68 -2.08 9.24
CA GLU A 176 16.95 -3.29 9.66
C GLU A 176 15.64 -3.42 8.96
N THR A 177 14.87 -2.33 8.89
CA THR A 177 13.62 -2.21 8.12
C THR A 177 13.83 -2.56 6.65
N ARG A 178 14.90 -2.03 6.01
CA ARG A 178 15.26 -2.42 4.64
C ARG A 178 15.56 -3.92 4.51
N THR A 179 16.26 -4.47 5.49
CA THR A 179 16.62 -5.90 5.45
C THR A 179 15.37 -6.76 5.56
N ARG A 180 14.46 -6.45 6.50
CA ARG A 180 13.18 -7.15 6.64
C ARG A 180 12.35 -7.09 5.37
N ALA A 181 12.21 -5.92 4.75
CA ALA A 181 11.49 -5.78 3.49
C ALA A 181 12.10 -6.61 2.33
N ILE A 182 13.43 -6.68 2.25
CA ILE A 182 14.13 -7.50 1.26
C ILE A 182 13.93 -9.00 1.55
N GLU A 183 13.91 -9.43 2.81
CA GLU A 183 13.63 -10.83 3.17
C GLU A 183 12.18 -11.20 2.86
N SER A 184 11.21 -10.34 3.20
CA SER A 184 9.80 -10.54 2.84
C SER A 184 9.62 -10.67 1.33
N ALA A 185 10.19 -9.77 0.52
CA ALA A 185 10.19 -9.90 -0.94
C ALA A 185 10.84 -11.21 -1.42
N GLY A 186 11.84 -11.70 -0.70
CA GLY A 186 12.53 -12.96 -1.00
C GLY A 186 11.70 -14.22 -0.73
N SER A 187 10.73 -14.16 0.17
CA SER A 187 9.81 -15.26 0.50
C SER A 187 8.72 -15.48 -0.56
N ILE A 188 8.42 -14.46 -1.36
CA ILE A 188 7.40 -14.52 -2.39
C ILE A 188 7.87 -15.38 -3.57
N SER A 189 7.04 -16.31 -4.02
CA SER A 189 7.36 -17.16 -5.18
C SER A 189 7.56 -16.30 -6.45
N ARG A 190 8.36 -16.78 -7.39
CA ARG A 190 8.62 -16.07 -8.65
C ARG A 190 7.34 -15.79 -9.42
N ALA A 191 6.39 -16.72 -9.40
CA ALA A 191 5.12 -16.60 -10.10
C ALA A 191 4.25 -15.48 -9.46
N GLU A 192 4.18 -15.44 -8.13
CA GLU A 192 3.43 -14.41 -7.42
C GLU A 192 4.09 -13.03 -7.58
N TYR A 193 5.43 -12.98 -7.51
CA TYR A 193 6.15 -11.73 -7.76
C TYR A 193 5.83 -11.13 -9.13
N GLU A 194 5.79 -11.98 -10.18
CA GLU A 194 5.43 -11.57 -11.55
C GLU A 194 4.00 -11.04 -11.61
N LYS A 195 3.02 -11.74 -10.99
CA LYS A 195 1.61 -11.32 -10.93
C LYS A 195 1.44 -9.96 -10.24
N ILE A 196 2.12 -9.75 -9.10
CA ILE A 196 2.10 -8.50 -8.34
C ILE A 196 2.69 -7.36 -9.17
N PHE A 197 3.85 -7.60 -9.81
CA PHE A 197 4.48 -6.60 -10.67
C PHE A 197 3.58 -6.22 -11.86
N ASP A 198 2.97 -7.22 -12.52
CA ASP A 198 2.08 -7.00 -13.65
C ASP A 198 0.82 -6.21 -13.23
N ALA A 199 0.26 -6.50 -12.05
CA ALA A 199 -0.86 -5.76 -11.48
C ALA A 199 -0.54 -4.27 -11.28
N LEU A 200 0.60 -3.97 -10.66
CA LEU A 200 1.08 -2.60 -10.46
C LEU A 200 1.36 -1.89 -11.79
N TYR A 201 2.08 -2.55 -12.70
CA TYR A 201 2.48 -1.94 -13.96
C TYR A 201 1.28 -1.64 -14.87
N ARG A 202 0.25 -2.46 -14.85
CA ARG A 202 -0.99 -2.29 -15.66
C ARG A 202 -2.01 -1.37 -15.03
N TYR A 203 -1.82 -1.00 -13.78
CA TYR A 203 -2.77 -0.15 -13.09
C TYR A 203 -2.98 1.17 -13.82
N GLU A 204 -4.23 1.55 -13.99
CA GLU A 204 -4.68 2.85 -14.47
C GLU A 204 -5.19 3.65 -13.27
N PRO A 205 -4.76 4.90 -13.07
CA PRO A 205 -5.12 5.66 -11.88
C PRO A 205 -6.62 5.83 -11.72
N ALA A 206 -7.11 5.59 -10.51
CA ALA A 206 -8.49 5.88 -10.14
C ALA A 206 -8.80 7.38 -10.27
N THR A 207 -10.03 7.70 -10.65
CA THR A 207 -10.53 9.07 -10.67
C THR A 207 -11.06 9.43 -9.30
N LEU A 208 -10.43 10.38 -8.60
CA LEU A 208 -10.79 10.74 -7.22
C LEU A 208 -11.47 12.12 -7.10
N SER A 209 -11.79 12.79 -8.20
CA SER A 209 -12.37 14.13 -8.19
C SER A 209 -13.82 14.20 -7.67
N HIS A 210 -14.48 13.07 -7.47
CA HIS A 210 -15.82 12.96 -6.90
C HIS A 210 -15.80 12.55 -5.42
N VAL A 211 -14.60 12.36 -4.85
CA VAL A 211 -14.41 11.85 -3.49
C VAL A 211 -14.41 13.04 -2.52
N SER A 212 -15.34 13.01 -1.57
CA SER A 212 -15.42 13.96 -0.46
C SER A 212 -14.83 13.40 0.85
N THR A 213 -14.60 12.08 0.92
CA THR A 213 -13.98 11.43 2.08
C THR A 213 -12.64 12.08 2.39
N PRO A 214 -12.40 12.54 3.64
CA PRO A 214 -11.12 13.10 4.06
C PRO A 214 -9.96 12.16 3.70
N THR A 215 -8.96 12.71 2.98
CA THR A 215 -7.86 11.90 2.44
C THR A 215 -6.51 12.52 2.76
N LEU A 216 -5.63 11.79 3.46
CA LEU A 216 -4.27 12.19 3.81
C LEU A 216 -3.24 11.47 2.94
N ALA A 217 -2.46 12.22 2.17
CA ALA A 217 -1.23 11.72 1.55
C ALA A 217 -0.05 11.95 2.51
N ILE A 218 0.59 10.85 2.95
CA ILE A 218 1.67 10.91 3.94
C ILE A 218 2.95 10.27 3.37
N TYR A 219 4.08 10.96 3.45
CA TYR A 219 5.36 10.48 2.94
C TYR A 219 6.54 10.95 3.80
N GLY A 220 7.65 10.24 3.72
CA GLY A 220 8.88 10.62 4.41
C GLY A 220 9.60 11.81 3.77
N GLU A 221 10.38 12.56 4.54
CA GLU A 221 11.26 13.61 3.99
C GLU A 221 12.28 13.08 2.99
N GLY A 222 12.73 11.83 3.16
CA GLY A 222 13.62 11.11 2.24
C GLY A 222 12.91 10.44 1.04
N GLU A 223 11.60 10.61 0.88
CA GLU A 223 10.84 10.04 -0.25
C GLU A 223 11.26 10.63 -1.59
N ALA A 224 11.19 9.82 -2.66
CA ALA A 224 11.51 10.25 -4.02
C ALA A 224 10.66 11.45 -4.48
N PRO A 225 11.24 12.48 -5.11
CA PRO A 225 10.52 13.70 -5.51
C PRO A 225 9.29 13.44 -6.39
N LEU A 226 9.32 12.42 -7.24
CA LEU A 226 8.19 12.03 -8.09
C LEU A 226 7.03 11.48 -7.26
N VAL A 227 7.30 10.70 -6.21
CA VAL A 227 6.29 10.15 -5.30
C VAL A 227 5.66 11.27 -4.47
N LYS A 228 6.48 12.18 -3.92
CA LYS A 228 5.97 13.38 -3.21
C LYS A 228 5.02 14.20 -4.09
N ARG A 229 5.41 14.42 -5.36
CA ARG A 229 4.55 15.12 -6.34
C ARG A 229 3.24 14.38 -6.58
N GLN A 230 3.26 13.07 -6.70
CA GLN A 230 2.03 12.27 -6.87
C GLN A 230 1.13 12.38 -5.63
N GLY A 231 1.68 12.34 -4.41
CA GLY A 231 0.92 12.56 -3.19
C GLY A 231 0.24 13.93 -3.15
N GLN A 232 0.95 14.98 -3.54
CA GLN A 232 0.39 16.34 -3.67
C GLN A 232 -0.74 16.39 -4.72
N GLN A 233 -0.57 15.70 -5.85
CA GLN A 233 -1.59 15.63 -6.89
C GLN A 233 -2.85 14.91 -6.41
N ILE A 234 -2.70 13.78 -5.69
CA ILE A 234 -3.82 13.04 -5.12
C ILE A 234 -4.60 13.94 -4.14
N ALA A 235 -3.91 14.54 -3.18
CA ALA A 235 -4.52 15.43 -2.19
C ALA A 235 -5.22 16.64 -2.83
N ALA A 236 -4.69 17.18 -3.93
CA ALA A 236 -5.31 18.28 -4.66
C ALA A 236 -6.50 17.85 -5.54
N THR A 237 -6.72 16.54 -5.72
CA THR A 237 -7.79 16.00 -6.58
C THR A 237 -9.07 15.71 -5.78
N VAL A 238 -8.96 15.26 -4.53
CA VAL A 238 -10.09 15.01 -3.63
C VAL A 238 -10.57 16.32 -2.99
N GLU A 239 -11.82 16.35 -2.55
CA GLU A 239 -12.44 17.57 -1.99
C GLU A 239 -11.78 17.97 -0.65
N ASP A 240 -11.59 17.03 0.29
CA ASP A 240 -10.87 17.23 1.56
C ASP A 240 -9.54 16.46 1.55
N GLY A 241 -8.56 16.99 0.84
CA GLY A 241 -7.23 16.42 0.71
C GLY A 241 -6.18 17.12 1.55
N ALA A 242 -5.37 16.37 2.27
CA ALA A 242 -4.25 16.87 3.06
C ALA A 242 -2.94 16.16 2.70
N VAL A 243 -1.83 16.82 3.00
CA VAL A 243 -0.47 16.29 2.83
C VAL A 243 0.30 16.40 4.13
N ARG A 244 1.03 15.36 4.51
CA ARG A 244 1.95 15.39 5.65
C ARG A 244 3.31 14.80 5.25
N SER A 245 4.37 15.50 5.60
CA SER A 245 5.75 15.00 5.52
C SER A 245 6.23 14.54 6.89
N ILE A 246 6.85 13.36 6.96
CA ILE A 246 7.36 12.78 8.19
C ILE A 246 8.89 12.89 8.19
N PRO A 247 9.47 13.50 9.24
CA PRO A 247 10.93 13.62 9.37
C PRO A 247 11.59 12.24 9.56
N ASP A 248 12.86 12.14 9.20
CA ASP A 248 13.68 10.93 9.37
C ASP A 248 13.04 9.65 8.79
N ALA A 249 12.31 9.77 7.71
CA ALA A 249 11.63 8.67 7.05
C ALA A 249 11.76 8.75 5.52
N ALA A 250 11.71 7.60 4.86
CA ALA A 250 11.68 7.46 3.40
C ALA A 250 10.35 6.82 2.95
N HIS A 251 10.38 5.85 2.01
CA HIS A 251 9.17 5.25 1.45
C HIS A 251 8.36 4.40 2.46
N LEU A 252 9.04 3.65 3.33
CA LEU A 252 8.39 2.89 4.41
C LEU A 252 8.15 3.81 5.61
N VAL A 253 7.39 4.87 5.39
CA VAL A 253 7.20 5.99 6.30
C VAL A 253 6.64 5.60 7.68
N ASN A 254 5.77 4.58 7.70
CA ASN A 254 5.16 4.03 8.91
C ASN A 254 6.14 3.24 9.80
N ALA A 255 7.19 2.67 9.19
CA ALA A 255 8.20 1.86 9.88
C ALA A 255 9.47 2.65 10.19
N ASP A 256 9.83 3.63 9.37
CA ASP A 256 11.01 4.47 9.58
C ASP A 256 10.85 5.41 10.78
N ASN A 257 9.69 6.05 10.93
CA ASN A 257 9.37 6.89 12.06
C ASN A 257 7.92 6.63 12.53
N PRO A 258 7.69 5.51 13.22
CA PRO A 258 6.34 5.10 13.62
C PRO A 258 5.66 6.09 14.56
N VAL A 259 6.41 6.77 15.42
CA VAL A 259 5.85 7.77 16.35
C VAL A 259 5.25 8.93 15.58
N ALA A 260 6.03 9.58 14.72
CA ALA A 260 5.55 10.74 13.96
C ALA A 260 4.46 10.34 12.93
N PHE A 261 4.52 9.10 12.39
CA PHE A 261 3.45 8.58 11.53
C PHE A 261 2.15 8.41 12.32
N ASN A 262 2.21 7.77 13.49
CA ASN A 262 1.05 7.52 14.34
C ASN A 262 0.42 8.82 14.82
N ASP A 263 1.22 9.81 15.24
CA ASP A 263 0.75 11.14 15.63
C ASP A 263 0.02 11.85 14.49
N ALA A 264 0.57 11.79 13.28
CA ALA A 264 -0.05 12.37 12.09
C ALA A 264 -1.37 11.67 11.73
N LEU A 265 -1.46 10.34 11.94
CA LEU A 265 -2.68 9.56 11.74
C LEU A 265 -3.76 9.97 12.74
N VAL A 266 -3.43 10.06 14.04
CA VAL A 266 -4.34 10.51 15.11
C VAL A 266 -4.87 11.91 14.81
N GLU A 267 -3.97 12.89 14.60
CA GLU A 267 -4.37 14.27 14.28
C GLU A 267 -5.33 14.37 13.10
N PHE A 268 -5.12 13.52 12.10
CA PHE A 268 -5.94 13.52 10.89
C PHE A 268 -7.31 12.91 11.14
N VAL A 269 -7.39 11.78 11.84
CA VAL A 269 -8.64 11.09 12.18
C VAL A 269 -9.51 11.95 13.10
N ASP A 270 -8.93 12.53 14.16
CA ASP A 270 -9.63 13.44 15.09
C ASP A 270 -10.22 14.65 14.36
N ARG A 271 -9.49 15.20 13.37
CA ARG A 271 -9.99 16.29 12.52
C ARG A 271 -11.19 15.84 11.68
N ALA A 272 -11.13 14.65 11.09
CA ALA A 272 -12.20 14.11 10.28
C ALA A 272 -13.49 13.86 11.11
N GLU A 273 -13.33 13.42 12.37
CA GLU A 273 -14.45 13.24 13.31
C GLU A 273 -15.13 14.57 13.69
N THR A 274 -14.36 15.65 13.78
CA THR A 274 -14.89 16.96 14.19
C THR A 274 -15.60 17.68 13.04
N ALA A 275 -15.37 17.28 11.81
CA ALA A 275 -15.91 17.89 10.59
C ALA A 275 -17.19 17.20 10.07
N ALA A 276 -17.51 15.99 10.57
CA ALA A 276 -18.70 15.19 10.24
C ALA A 276 -19.88 15.55 11.14
#